data_4de77d68b5dfc0f06417619d61779585
#
_entry.id   4de77d68b5dfc0f06417619d61779585
#
_cell.length_a   1.000
_cell.length_b   1.000
_cell.length_c   1.000
_cell.angle_alpha   90.00
_cell.angle_beta   90.00
_cell.angle_gamma   90.00
#
_symmetry.space_group_name_H-M   'P 1'
#
loop_
_entity.id
_entity.type
_entity.pdbx_description
1 polymer ?
#
loop_
_entity_poly.entity_id
_entity_poly.type
_entity_poly.pdbx_seq_one_letter_code
_entity_poly.pdbx_strand_id
1 'polypeptide(L)' 'MFEKFRIHEHMEVATSAGQHVGTVDEVKDDQIKLTRSDSSDGAHHYIALADVEKIHDNRVYLKQGTPIPMGVGAD' A
#
# COMPACT_ATOMS: atom_id res chain seq x y z
N MET A 1 0.40 -15.33 8.35
CA MET A 1 1.18 -14.65 7.30
C MET A 1 0.42 -14.69 5.98
N PHE A 2 0.45 -13.62 5.24
CA PHE A 2 -0.17 -13.57 3.92
C PHE A 2 0.88 -13.82 2.85
N GLU A 3 0.42 -14.12 1.63
CA GLU A 3 1.31 -14.39 0.52
C GLU A 3 1.35 -13.20 -0.42
N LYS A 4 2.56 -12.77 -0.78
CA LYS A 4 2.73 -11.54 -1.55
C LYS A 4 2.10 -11.59 -2.94
N PHE A 5 1.93 -12.78 -3.53
CA PHE A 5 1.32 -12.86 -4.86
C PHE A 5 -0.19 -12.61 -4.82
N ARG A 6 -0.77 -12.43 -3.65
CA ARG A 6 -2.16 -12.03 -3.53
C ARG A 6 -2.33 -10.52 -3.68
N ILE A 7 -1.22 -9.81 -3.67
CA ILE A 7 -1.22 -8.36 -3.87
C ILE A 7 -0.81 -8.11 -5.32
N HIS A 8 -1.64 -7.41 -6.07
CA HIS A 8 -1.36 -7.17 -7.48
C HIS A 8 -1.70 -5.73 -7.85
N GLU A 9 -1.37 -5.36 -9.10
CA GLU A 9 -1.59 -4.00 -9.59
C GLU A 9 -3.02 -3.55 -9.37
N HIS A 10 -3.16 -2.27 -9.11
CA HIS A 10 -4.45 -1.58 -9.00
C HIS A 10 -5.23 -1.86 -7.72
N MET A 11 -4.69 -2.66 -6.82
CA MET A 11 -5.32 -2.83 -5.52
C MET A 11 -5.12 -1.57 -4.70
N GLU A 12 -6.12 -1.24 -3.90
CA GLU A 12 -6.01 -0.10 -3.00
C GLU A 12 -5.26 -0.51 -1.74
N VAL A 13 -4.43 0.41 -1.23
CA VAL A 13 -3.75 0.22 0.05
C VAL A 13 -4.35 1.20 1.05
N ALA A 14 -4.72 0.69 2.21
CA ALA A 14 -5.36 1.50 3.25
C ALA A 14 -4.74 1.24 4.61
N THR A 15 -4.91 2.19 5.52
CA THR A 15 -4.47 2.01 6.91
C THR A 15 -5.39 1.03 7.60
N SER A 16 -5.05 0.66 8.84
CA SER A 16 -5.91 -0.23 9.63
C SER A 16 -7.29 0.37 9.84
N ALA A 17 -7.41 1.67 9.79
CA ALA A 17 -8.69 2.37 9.95
C ALA A 17 -9.45 2.50 8.63
N GLY A 18 -8.89 2.03 7.53
CA GLY A 18 -9.54 2.11 6.23
C GLY A 18 -9.25 3.39 5.46
N GLN A 19 -8.34 4.21 5.95
CA GLN A 19 -7.99 5.45 5.26
C GLN A 19 -7.08 5.15 4.07
N HIS A 20 -7.39 5.75 2.92
CA HIS A 20 -6.63 5.52 1.69
C HIS A 20 -5.17 5.94 1.83
N VAL A 21 -4.26 5.06 1.42
CA VAL A 21 -2.83 5.33 1.41
C VAL A 21 -2.33 5.48 -0.02
N GLY A 22 -2.73 4.57 -0.91
CA GLY A 22 -2.27 4.61 -2.28
C GLY A 22 -2.81 3.44 -3.08
N THR A 23 -2.25 3.25 -4.27
CA THR A 23 -2.63 2.18 -5.18
C THR A 23 -1.39 1.38 -5.55
N VAL A 24 -1.52 0.07 -5.58
CA VAL A 24 -0.39 -0.82 -5.89
C VAL A 24 0.00 -0.67 -7.37
N ASP A 25 1.29 -0.38 -7.61
CA ASP A 25 1.86 -0.40 -8.95
C ASP A 25 2.48 -1.76 -9.23
N GLU A 26 3.27 -2.25 -8.29
CA GLU A 26 3.82 -3.61 -8.39
C GLU A 26 4.33 -4.03 -7.02
N VAL A 27 4.62 -5.33 -6.88
CA VAL A 27 5.21 -5.87 -5.66
C VAL A 27 6.55 -6.46 -6.05
N LYS A 28 7.62 -6.03 -5.38
CA LYS A 28 8.97 -6.48 -5.71
C LYS A 28 9.87 -6.36 -4.49
N ASP A 29 10.75 -7.34 -4.30
CA ASP A 29 11.74 -7.31 -3.22
C ASP A 29 11.11 -7.11 -1.85
N ASP A 30 9.96 -7.76 -1.61
CA ASP A 30 9.24 -7.69 -0.35
C ASP A 30 8.74 -6.28 -0.03
N GLN A 31 8.50 -5.49 -1.07
CA GLN A 31 7.93 -4.15 -0.93
C GLN A 31 6.80 -3.96 -1.92
N ILE A 32 5.84 -3.14 -1.52
CA ILE A 32 4.75 -2.71 -2.39
C ILE A 32 5.15 -1.35 -2.94
N LYS A 33 5.24 -1.25 -4.26
CA LYS A 33 5.50 0.02 -4.92
C LYS A 33 4.16 0.67 -5.24
N LEU A 34 3.99 1.91 -4.79
CA LEU A 34 2.74 2.64 -5.02
C LEU A 34 2.84 3.47 -6.30
N THR A 35 1.70 3.70 -6.94
CA THR A 35 1.67 4.46 -8.19
C THR A 35 1.99 5.93 -7.93
N ARG A 36 2.59 6.57 -8.94
CA ARG A 36 2.85 8.00 -8.86
C ARG A 36 1.57 8.82 -9.00
N SER A 37 0.63 8.30 -9.77
CA SER A 37 -0.60 9.05 -10.05
C SER A 37 -1.45 9.22 -8.80
N ASP A 38 -1.24 8.38 -7.79
CA ASP A 38 -2.03 8.44 -6.56
C ASP A 38 -1.17 8.96 -5.41
N SER A 39 -0.20 9.78 -5.72
CA SER A 39 0.71 10.35 -4.74
C SER A 39 0.65 11.86 -4.84
N SER A 40 0.64 12.55 -3.70
CA SER A 40 0.52 14.00 -3.70
C SER A 40 1.76 14.69 -4.25
N ASP A 41 2.92 14.02 -4.23
CA ASP A 41 4.16 14.61 -4.74
C ASP A 41 4.57 14.05 -6.09
N GLY A 42 3.73 13.20 -6.69
CA GLY A 42 4.01 12.66 -8.01
C GLY A 42 5.15 11.65 -8.05
N ALA A 43 5.53 11.07 -6.93
CA ALA A 43 6.63 10.12 -6.85
C ALA A 43 6.13 8.76 -6.41
N HIS A 44 6.87 7.71 -6.76
CA HIS A 44 6.60 6.38 -6.24
C HIS A 44 6.99 6.31 -4.77
N HIS A 45 6.19 5.62 -3.99
CA HIS A 45 6.51 5.35 -2.60
C HIS A 45 6.42 3.86 -2.36
N TYR A 46 7.03 3.38 -1.29
CA TYR A 46 7.14 1.94 -1.02
C TYR A 46 6.66 1.63 0.38
N ILE A 47 5.96 0.50 0.51
CA ILE A 47 5.48 -0.01 1.79
C ILE A 47 6.05 -1.41 1.94
N ALA A 48 6.63 -1.71 3.10
CA ALA A 48 7.17 -3.05 3.33
C ALA A 48 6.04 -4.07 3.42
N LEU A 49 6.23 -5.23 2.81
CA LEU A 49 5.23 -6.30 2.91
C LEU A 49 5.02 -6.72 4.37
N ALA A 50 6.04 -6.58 5.20
CA ALA A 50 5.92 -6.93 6.62
C ALA A 50 4.90 -6.05 7.34
N ASP A 51 4.55 -4.91 6.77
CA ASP A 51 3.59 -3.98 7.38
C ASP A 51 2.15 -4.25 6.94
N VAL A 52 1.93 -5.26 6.11
CA VAL A 52 0.57 -5.61 5.69
C VAL A 52 -0.06 -6.50 6.74
N GLU A 53 -1.25 -6.13 7.20
CA GLU A 53 -1.97 -6.92 8.18
C GLU A 53 -2.87 -7.96 7.52
N LYS A 54 -3.60 -7.53 6.49
CA LYS A 54 -4.55 -8.43 5.83
C LYS A 54 -4.92 -7.90 4.45
N ILE A 55 -5.52 -8.77 3.65
CA ILE A 55 -6.11 -8.41 2.36
C ILE A 55 -7.58 -8.77 2.43
N HIS A 56 -8.45 -7.83 2.14
CA HIS A 56 -9.88 -8.05 2.21
C HIS A 56 -10.58 -7.21 1.16
N ASP A 57 -11.50 -7.83 0.40
CA ASP A 57 -12.26 -7.14 -0.65
C ASP A 57 -11.36 -6.44 -1.65
N ASN A 58 -10.29 -7.10 -2.06
CA ASN A 58 -9.36 -6.58 -3.03
C ASN A 58 -8.65 -5.32 -2.54
N ARG A 59 -8.50 -5.20 -1.24
CA ARG A 59 -7.85 -4.05 -0.61
C ARG A 59 -6.80 -4.53 0.38
N VAL A 60 -5.65 -3.86 0.38
CA VAL A 60 -4.55 -4.18 1.29
C VAL A 60 -4.68 -3.29 2.51
N TYR A 61 -4.70 -3.90 3.70
CA TYR A 61 -4.78 -3.15 4.96
C TYR A 61 -3.46 -3.26 5.69
N LEU A 62 -2.94 -2.12 6.12
CA LEU A 62 -1.67 -2.06 6.83
C LEU A 62 -1.89 -2.22 8.33
N LYS A 63 -0.84 -2.66 9.03
CA LYS A 63 -0.89 -2.81 10.47
C LYS A 63 -1.04 -1.44 11.12
N GLN A 64 -1.69 -1.44 12.29
CA GLN A 64 -1.83 -0.22 13.06
C GLN A 64 -0.44 0.30 13.45
N GLY A 65 -0.23 1.61 13.30
CA GLY A 65 1.04 2.20 13.66
C GLY A 65 2.10 2.15 12.57
N THR A 66 1.77 1.57 11.39
CA THR A 66 2.71 1.55 10.29
C THR A 66 3.03 2.97 9.83
N PRO A 67 4.33 3.32 9.71
CA PRO A 67 4.68 4.65 9.21
C PRO A 67 4.22 4.79 7.76
N ILE A 68 3.56 5.91 7.48
CA ILE A 68 3.08 6.19 6.13
C ILE A 68 4.06 7.16 5.47
N PRO A 69 4.62 6.82 4.29
CA PRO A 69 5.54 7.72 3.61
C PRO A 69 4.89 9.06 3.33
N MET A 70 5.69 10.11 3.43
CA MET A 70 5.21 11.44 3.11
C MET A 70 4.84 11.51 1.63
N GLY A 71 3.72 12.14 1.32
CA GLY A 71 3.30 12.29 -0.06
C GLY A 71 2.29 11.29 -0.55
N VAL A 72 2.00 10.24 0.25
CA VAL A 72 0.97 9.29 -0.14
C VAL A 72 -0.38 9.71 0.45
N GLY A 73 -1.43 9.06 -0.03
CA GLY A 73 -2.76 9.33 0.48
C GLY A 73 -3.21 10.71 0.15
N ALA A 74 -2.93 11.12 -1.05
CA ALA A 74 -3.28 12.46 -1.48
C ALA A 74 -4.77 12.67 -1.37
N ASP A 75 -5.23 13.45 -0.74
CA ASP A 75 -6.51 13.81 -0.66
C ASP A 75 -6.93 14.20 0.49
#